data_cdf1eac9bc379c64514d816cd2c456ee
#
_entry.id   cdf1eac9bc379c64514d816cd2c456ee
#
_cell.length_a   1.000
_cell.length_b   1.000
_cell.length_c   1.000
_cell.angle_alpha   90.00
_cell.angle_beta   90.00
_cell.angle_gamma   90.00
#
_symmetry.space_group_name_H-M   'P 1'
#
loop_
_entity.id
_entity.type
_entity.pdbx_description
1 polymer ?
#
loop_
_entity_poly.entity_id
_entity_poly.type
_entity_poly.pdbx_seq_one_letter_code
_entity_poly.pdbx_strand_id
1 'polypeptide(L)'
;VGIFSDEPLRPRYTEGEKDARVRFTWDVKKADANLRKHRVSFEEASSVFFDPLSATGDDPDHSFGERRSVTFGMSSMGRLLAVAHADQNDAIRILSARIVTRAERALYEEG
;
A
#
# COMPACT_ATOMS: atom_id res chain seq x y z
N VAL A 1 -0.08 -4.08 16.23
CA VAL A 1 0.85 -4.52 15.90
C VAL A 1 1.14 -4.95 14.48
N GLY A 2 1.51 -4.37 13.72
CA GLY A 2 1.97 -4.70 12.45
C GLY A 2 2.02 -6.17 12.22
N ILE A 3 0.92 -6.80 12.24
CA ILE A 3 0.85 -8.18 12.06
C ILE A 3 1.67 -8.73 10.97
N PHE A 4 1.80 -8.00 9.90
CA PHE A 4 2.57 -8.51 8.80
C PHE A 4 4.02 -8.09 8.85
N SER A 5 4.44 -7.43 9.89
CA SER A 5 5.77 -6.86 9.91
C SER A 5 6.85 -7.88 9.73
N ASP A 6 6.66 -9.07 10.24
CA ASP A 6 7.67 -10.09 10.13
C ASP A 6 7.29 -11.23 9.26
N GLU A 7 6.13 -11.18 8.69
CA GLU A 7 5.66 -12.30 7.92
C GLU A 7 5.39 -11.92 6.51
N PRO A 8 5.87 -12.67 5.58
CA PRO A 8 5.59 -12.34 4.19
C PRO A 8 4.15 -12.61 3.84
N LEU A 9 3.58 -11.72 3.08
CA LEU A 9 2.29 -11.97 2.48
C LEU A 9 2.53 -12.65 1.16
N ARG A 10 1.66 -13.56 0.80
CA ARG A 10 1.79 -14.26 -0.46
C ARG A 10 0.57 -14.09 -1.29
N PRO A 11 0.75 -13.73 -2.54
CA PRO A 11 -0.37 -13.75 -3.47
C PRO A 11 -0.84 -15.17 -3.63
N ARG A 12 -2.06 -15.34 -3.97
CA ARG A 12 -2.59 -16.63 -4.11
C ARG A 12 -2.00 -17.46 -5.19
N TYR A 13 -1.56 -16.80 -6.25
CA TYR A 13 -1.11 -17.53 -7.35
C TYR A 13 0.27 -18.03 -7.24
N THR A 14 0.97 -17.81 -6.36
CA THR A 14 2.35 -18.05 -6.19
C THR A 14 3.01 -19.24 -6.87
N GLU A 15 2.31 -20.04 -7.51
CA GLU A 15 2.87 -21.16 -8.15
C GLU A 15 3.87 -20.75 -9.17
N GLY A 16 5.04 -21.19 -9.11
CA GLY A 16 6.05 -20.83 -10.04
C GLY A 16 6.66 -19.47 -9.83
N GLU A 17 6.21 -18.77 -8.82
CA GLU A 17 6.71 -17.45 -8.57
C GLU A 17 7.50 -17.49 -7.33
N LYS A 18 8.74 -17.84 -7.43
CA LYS A 18 9.51 -17.97 -6.28
C LYS A 18 9.67 -16.71 -5.50
N ASP A 19 9.53 -15.61 -6.13
CA ASP A 19 9.68 -14.36 -5.43
C ASP A 19 8.38 -13.70 -5.13
N ALA A 20 7.30 -14.43 -5.13
CA ALA A 20 6.01 -13.85 -4.90
C ALA A 20 5.77 -13.41 -3.49
N ARG A 21 6.71 -13.64 -2.58
CA ARG A 21 6.55 -13.17 -1.24
C ARG A 21 6.74 -11.70 -1.17
N VAL A 22 5.84 -11.03 -0.46
CA VAL A 22 5.91 -9.60 -0.25
C VAL A 22 5.87 -9.35 1.23
N ARG A 23 6.81 -8.56 1.75
CA ARG A 23 6.81 -8.19 3.13
C ARG A 23 6.40 -6.76 3.27
N PHE A 24 5.52 -6.48 4.24
CA PHE A 24 5.11 -5.13 4.54
C PHE A 24 5.57 -4.79 5.94
N THR A 25 6.06 -3.57 6.11
CA THR A 25 6.46 -3.08 7.40
C THR A 25 5.83 -1.74 7.63
N TRP A 26 5.76 -1.32 8.89
CA TRP A 26 5.28 0.02 9.22
C TRP A 26 5.56 0.33 10.67
N ASP A 27 5.47 1.62 10.97
CA ASP A 27 5.59 2.12 12.30
C ASP A 27 4.22 2.03 12.96
N VAL A 28 4.12 1.39 14.10
CA VAL A 28 2.85 1.18 14.78
C VAL A 28 2.17 2.49 15.13
N LYS A 29 2.94 3.50 15.54
CA LYS A 29 2.34 4.78 15.89
C LYS A 29 1.74 5.46 14.69
N LYS A 30 2.39 5.35 13.55
CA LYS A 30 1.84 5.92 12.33
C LYS A 30 0.60 5.17 11.90
N ALA A 31 0.59 3.85 12.07
CA ALA A 31 -0.58 3.05 11.74
C ALA A 31 -1.78 3.46 12.58
N ASP A 32 -1.56 3.67 13.87
CA ASP A 32 -2.64 4.07 14.77
C ASP A 32 -3.17 5.45 14.41
N ALA A 33 -2.26 6.38 14.13
CA ALA A 33 -2.67 7.73 13.76
C ALA A 33 -3.44 7.73 12.45
N ASN A 34 -3.00 6.91 11.50
CA ASN A 34 -3.65 6.83 10.20
C ASN A 34 -5.06 6.27 10.35
N LEU A 35 -5.23 5.27 11.19
CA LEU A 35 -6.54 4.69 11.40
C LEU A 35 -7.50 5.70 12.01
N ARG A 36 -7.02 6.50 12.95
CA ARG A 36 -7.86 7.52 13.56
C ARG A 36 -8.23 8.61 12.55
N LYS A 37 -7.27 9.00 11.73
CA LYS A 37 -7.48 10.11 10.82
C LYS A 37 -8.25 9.73 9.57
N HIS A 38 -7.91 8.62 8.98
CA HIS A 38 -8.44 8.23 7.67
C HIS A 38 -9.34 7.01 7.70
N ARG A 39 -9.43 6.35 8.84
CA ARG A 39 -10.23 5.13 9.01
C ARG A 39 -9.78 4.02 8.08
N VAL A 40 -8.49 3.97 7.82
CA VAL A 40 -7.88 2.94 7.00
C VAL A 40 -6.74 2.34 7.79
N SER A 41 -6.76 1.04 7.98
CA SER A 41 -5.68 0.36 8.68
C SER A 41 -4.56 0.08 7.68
N PHE A 42 -3.36 -0.09 8.19
CA PHE A 42 -2.26 -0.44 7.31
C PHE A 42 -2.36 -1.90 6.83
N GLU A 43 -3.06 -2.74 7.58
CA GLU A 43 -3.36 -4.08 7.09
C GLU A 43 -4.23 -4.01 5.84
N GLU A 44 -5.25 -3.19 5.88
CA GLU A 44 -6.08 -3.02 4.70
C GLU A 44 -5.29 -2.39 3.57
N ALA A 45 -4.46 -1.39 3.90
CA ALA A 45 -3.65 -0.72 2.89
C ALA A 45 -2.75 -1.70 2.15
N SER A 46 -2.19 -2.67 2.86
CA SER A 46 -1.30 -3.63 2.22
C SER A 46 -2.00 -4.45 1.16
N SER A 47 -3.30 -4.64 1.28
CA SER A 47 -4.04 -5.47 0.33
C SER A 47 -4.14 -4.84 -1.06
N VAL A 48 -3.98 -3.52 -1.19
CA VAL A 48 -4.08 -2.91 -2.51
C VAL A 48 -2.97 -3.37 -3.44
N PHE A 49 -1.86 -3.83 -2.89
CA PHE A 49 -0.74 -4.28 -3.72
C PHE A 49 -1.04 -5.58 -4.45
N PHE A 50 -2.13 -6.24 -4.11
CA PHE A 50 -2.53 -7.46 -4.79
C PHE A 50 -3.68 -7.23 -5.77
N ASP A 51 -4.11 -5.99 -5.94
CA ASP A 51 -5.10 -5.63 -6.93
C ASP A 51 -4.40 -5.61 -8.29
N PRO A 52 -4.79 -6.45 -9.23
CA PRO A 52 -4.12 -6.49 -10.53
C PRO A 52 -4.24 -5.20 -11.33
N LEU A 53 -5.16 -4.32 -10.94
CA LEU A 53 -5.32 -3.04 -11.62
C LEU A 53 -4.66 -1.91 -10.87
N SER A 54 -3.92 -2.21 -9.80
CA SER A 54 -3.27 -1.15 -9.04
C SER A 54 -2.24 -0.42 -9.89
N ALA A 55 -2.02 0.84 -9.58
CA ALA A 55 -1.08 1.67 -10.31
C ALA A 55 -0.20 2.41 -9.34
N THR A 56 1.09 2.43 -9.60
CA THR A 56 2.05 3.05 -8.71
C THR A 56 2.80 4.15 -9.44
N GLY A 57 2.98 5.26 -8.77
CA GLY A 57 3.78 6.37 -9.30
C GLY A 57 4.59 6.99 -8.19
N ASP A 58 5.46 7.91 -8.56
CA ASP A 58 6.27 8.60 -7.58
C ASP A 58 5.41 9.55 -6.77
N ASP A 59 5.78 9.74 -5.52
CA ASP A 59 5.08 10.67 -4.66
C ASP A 59 5.63 12.07 -4.97
N PRO A 60 4.82 12.96 -5.56
CA PRO A 60 5.33 14.26 -5.97
C PRO A 60 5.66 15.18 -4.81
N ASP A 61 5.19 14.86 -3.62
CA ASP A 61 5.45 15.70 -2.48
C ASP A 61 6.78 15.43 -1.81
N HIS A 62 7.55 14.50 -2.35
CA HIS A 62 8.82 14.15 -1.75
C HIS A 62 9.93 14.19 -2.76
N SER A 63 10.83 15.13 -2.57
CA SER A 63 11.95 15.26 -3.49
C SER A 63 13.28 15.02 -2.84
N PHE A 64 13.33 14.81 -1.54
CA PHE A 64 14.61 14.60 -0.87
C PHE A 64 14.56 13.35 -0.03
N GLY A 65 15.71 12.76 0.16
CA GLY A 65 15.87 11.64 1.04
C GLY A 65 15.28 10.38 0.46
N GLU A 66 14.51 9.68 1.26
CA GLU A 66 13.97 8.41 0.88
C GLU A 66 12.97 8.53 -0.27
N ARG A 67 13.14 7.67 -1.26
CA ARG A 67 12.22 7.68 -2.37
C ARG A 67 10.87 7.13 -1.95
N ARG A 68 9.82 7.83 -2.31
CA ARG A 68 8.47 7.45 -1.95
C ARG A 68 7.59 7.32 -3.16
N SER A 69 6.65 6.42 -3.05
CA SER A 69 5.70 6.13 -4.12
C SER A 69 4.30 6.15 -3.58
N VAL A 70 3.34 6.27 -4.48
CA VAL A 70 1.94 6.16 -4.11
C VAL A 70 1.32 5.10 -5.01
N THR A 71 0.61 4.16 -4.40
CA THR A 71 -0.10 3.12 -5.14
C THR A 71 -1.60 3.33 -4.94
N PHE A 72 -2.31 3.34 -6.05
CA PHE A 72 -3.77 3.39 -6.03
C PHE A 72 -4.27 2.00 -6.33
N GLY A 73 -5.17 1.48 -5.52
CA GLY A 73 -5.69 0.15 -5.75
C GLY A 73 -6.88 -0.15 -4.86
N MET A 74 -7.60 -1.20 -5.24
CA MET A 74 -8.76 -1.63 -4.50
C MET A 74 -8.31 -2.51 -3.34
N SER A 75 -8.79 -2.22 -2.16
CA SER A 75 -8.43 -3.01 -0.99
C SER A 75 -9.28 -4.27 -0.90
N SER A 76 -8.88 -5.16 0.00
CA SER A 76 -9.62 -6.38 0.25
C SER A 76 -11.01 -6.10 0.81
N MET A 77 -11.25 -4.88 1.29
CA MET A 77 -12.55 -4.49 1.80
C MET A 77 -13.37 -3.73 0.76
N GLY A 78 -12.91 -3.71 -0.47
CA GLY A 78 -13.66 -3.09 -1.55
C GLY A 78 -13.58 -1.57 -1.58
N ARG A 79 -12.54 -1.00 -0.99
CA ARG A 79 -12.37 0.45 -0.99
C ARG A 79 -11.17 0.81 -1.84
N LEU A 80 -11.30 1.87 -2.61
CA LEU A 80 -10.21 2.33 -3.46
C LEU A 80 -9.33 3.27 -2.65
N LEU A 81 -8.09 2.90 -2.46
CA LEU A 81 -7.19 3.60 -1.57
C LEU A 81 -5.97 4.17 -2.29
N ALA A 82 -5.42 5.22 -1.70
CA ALA A 82 -4.12 5.76 -2.10
C ALA A 82 -3.18 5.45 -0.95
N VAL A 83 -2.14 4.69 -1.22
CA VAL A 83 -1.21 4.23 -0.20
C VAL A 83 0.17 4.78 -0.51
N ALA A 84 0.71 5.57 0.41
CA ALA A 84 2.06 6.08 0.27
C ALA A 84 3.01 5.08 0.92
N HIS A 85 4.10 4.79 0.25
CA HIS A 85 5.02 3.78 0.75
C HIS A 85 6.43 4.06 0.27
N ALA A 86 7.38 3.39 0.90
CA ALA A 86 8.77 3.42 0.50
C ALA A 86 9.22 1.98 0.37
N ASP A 87 9.88 1.68 -0.73
CA ASP A 87 10.34 0.33 -0.96
C ASP A 87 11.77 0.22 -0.46
N GLN A 88 12.01 -0.74 0.39
CA GLN A 88 13.32 -0.94 0.96
C GLN A 88 13.68 -2.39 0.88
N ASN A 89 14.73 -2.68 0.16
CA ASN A 89 15.18 -4.05 -0.03
C ASN A 89 13.99 -4.90 -0.47
N ASP A 90 13.64 -5.90 0.30
CA ASP A 90 12.55 -6.78 -0.08
C ASP A 90 11.26 -6.45 0.63
N ALA A 91 11.14 -5.26 1.18
CA ALA A 91 9.96 -4.90 1.93
C ALA A 91 9.36 -3.61 1.43
N ILE A 92 8.06 -3.49 1.60
CA ILE A 92 7.34 -2.28 1.30
C ILE A 92 6.97 -1.67 2.64
N ARG A 93 7.47 -0.48 2.91
CA ARG A 93 7.14 0.19 4.16
C ARG A 93 5.99 1.14 3.94
N ILE A 94 4.87 0.88 4.59
CA ILE A 94 3.67 1.68 4.42
C ILE A 94 3.78 2.92 5.29
N LEU A 95 3.50 4.08 4.70
CA LEU A 95 3.66 5.36 5.35
C LEU A 95 2.33 6.03 5.65
N SER A 96 1.35 5.90 4.76
CA SER A 96 0.01 6.42 4.99
C SER A 96 -0.95 5.77 4.01
N ALA A 97 -2.23 5.85 4.32
CA ALA A 97 -3.25 5.30 3.45
C ALA A 97 -4.54 6.08 3.65
N ARG A 98 -5.22 6.38 2.57
CA ARG A 98 -6.48 7.10 2.62
C ARG A 98 -7.37 6.69 1.46
N ILE A 99 -8.63 7.04 1.56
CA ILE A 99 -9.56 6.85 0.45
C ILE A 99 -9.19 7.85 -0.64
N VAL A 100 -9.31 7.45 -1.88
CA VAL A 100 -8.97 8.32 -3.01
C VAL A 100 -9.97 9.47 -3.16
N THR A 101 -9.53 10.53 -3.80
CA THR A 101 -10.41 11.62 -4.19
C THR A 101 -11.18 11.20 -5.44
N ARG A 102 -12.18 11.98 -5.81
CA ARG A 102 -12.95 11.69 -7.01
C ARG A 102 -12.05 11.70 -8.26
N ALA A 103 -11.14 12.67 -8.32
CA ALA A 103 -10.26 12.75 -9.47
C ALA A 103 -9.33 11.55 -9.56
N GLU A 104 -8.84 11.10 -8.42
CA GLU A 104 -7.97 9.94 -8.38
C GLU A 104 -8.72 8.68 -8.79
N ARG A 105 -9.99 8.58 -8.38
CA ARG A 105 -10.80 7.43 -8.77
C ARG A 105 -10.98 7.39 -10.28
N ALA A 106 -11.21 8.55 -10.89
CA ALA A 106 -11.37 8.60 -12.34
C ALA A 106 -10.12 8.10 -13.04
N LEU A 107 -8.96 8.49 -12.56
CA LEU A 107 -7.71 8.01 -13.13
C LEU A 107 -7.56 6.50 -13.04
N TYR A 108 -7.90 5.94 -11.90
CA TYR A 108 -7.82 4.51 -11.71
C TYR A 108 -8.79 3.79 -12.65
N GLU A 109 -10.00 4.30 -12.77
CA GLU A 109 -11.03 3.65 -13.57
C GLU A 109 -10.78 3.76 -15.07
N GLU A 110 -10.09 4.80 -15.47
CA GLU A 110 -9.80 4.95 -16.88
C GLU A 110 -8.59 4.15 -17.31
N GLY A 111 -7.89 3.65 -16.36
CA GLY A 111 -6.78 2.81 -16.65
C GLY A 111 -5.52 3.52 -16.89
#